data_b9afa1f8b33ea5c83a7e81a82014c12c
#
_entry.id   b9afa1f8b33ea5c83a7e81a82014c12c
#
_cell.length_a   1.000
_cell.length_b   1.000
_cell.length_c   1.000
_cell.angle_alpha   90.00
_cell.angle_beta   90.00
_cell.angle_gamma   90.00
#
_symmetry.space_group_name_H-M   'P 1'
#
loop_
_entity.id
_entity.type
_entity.pdbx_description
1 polymer ?
#
loop_
_entity_poly.entity_id
_entity_poly.type
_entity_poly.pdbx_seq_one_letter_code
_entity_poly.pdbx_strand_id
1 'polypeptide(L)'
;MNLYCISYSLDDYYFFEREDGEMALLTNRTLNYTSDQSAFENQKAIKQEKREQYGKVKILLQQSGKAVDDMDDQELTKKKLVNVVRDYHNDVCTDGSKCVVYEYDEKNDNGMVHFKAFAGFAYYSKEITDCQIIPQTNYSGSALEIGIGLEFNLERLIKDFSAELTFAFSPNYKSTKDAADPNNNSIVRKWTYKRNILTFSLGGIKRFGNGKIQPLVRGGAFVAMHLGMEETSQLRTYAPVTHDWSDAFSRHFGIFLGAGAQMPVGKHYTRVHADWYNSIGSKQNQMTKWGLTAEFIL
;
A
#
# COMPACT_ATOMS: atom_id res chain seq x y z
N MET A 1 1.11 -40.50 -4.69
CA MET A 1 0.04 -39.54 -4.31
C MET A 1 0.53 -38.11 -4.49
N ASN A 2 -0.24 -37.25 -5.11
CA ASN A 2 0.04 -35.81 -5.29
C ASN A 2 -0.86 -35.00 -4.36
N LEU A 3 -0.33 -33.90 -3.81
CA LEU A 3 -1.10 -32.92 -3.04
C LEU A 3 -0.94 -31.56 -3.74
N TYR A 4 -2.08 -30.98 -4.12
CA TYR A 4 -2.15 -29.62 -4.67
C TYR A 4 -2.82 -28.72 -3.64
N CYS A 5 -2.28 -27.53 -3.44
CA CYS A 5 -2.85 -26.51 -2.58
C CYS A 5 -3.18 -25.28 -3.42
N ILE A 6 -4.42 -24.83 -3.37
CA ILE A 6 -4.88 -23.62 -4.02
C ILE A 6 -5.49 -22.73 -2.95
N SER A 7 -4.89 -21.56 -2.71
CA SER A 7 -5.44 -20.54 -1.82
C SER A 7 -6.26 -19.56 -2.67
N TYR A 8 -7.54 -19.39 -2.35
CA TYR A 8 -8.43 -18.45 -3.01
C TYR A 8 -9.23 -17.66 -2.00
N SER A 9 -9.07 -16.34 -2.02
CA SER A 9 -9.67 -15.43 -1.02
C SER A 9 -9.16 -15.73 0.40
N LEU A 10 -9.98 -16.20 1.29
CA LEU A 10 -9.66 -16.57 2.67
C LEU A 10 -9.70 -18.08 2.91
N ASP A 11 -9.96 -18.85 1.87
CA ASP A 11 -10.12 -20.30 1.94
C ASP A 11 -8.96 -21.01 1.25
N ASP A 12 -8.51 -22.11 1.86
CA ASP A 12 -7.54 -23.01 1.28
C ASP A 12 -8.23 -24.28 0.78
N TYR A 13 -7.90 -24.69 -0.42
CA TYR A 13 -8.39 -25.88 -1.09
C TYR A 13 -7.23 -26.83 -1.30
N TYR A 14 -7.36 -28.05 -0.79
CA TYR A 14 -6.36 -29.11 -0.90
C TYR A 14 -6.94 -30.25 -1.73
N PHE A 15 -6.25 -30.61 -2.82
CA PHE A 15 -6.63 -31.72 -3.70
C PHE A 15 -5.61 -32.85 -3.51
N PHE A 16 -6.09 -34.00 -3.06
CA PHE A 16 -5.32 -35.23 -3.00
C PHE A 16 -5.61 -36.05 -4.26
N GLU A 17 -4.58 -36.44 -4.99
CA GLU A 17 -4.68 -37.25 -6.20
C GLU A 17 -3.85 -38.51 -6.02
N ARG A 18 -4.47 -39.65 -6.17
CA ARG A 18 -3.79 -40.96 -6.21
C ARG A 18 -3.30 -41.24 -7.63
N GLU A 19 -2.35 -42.17 -7.80
CA GLU A 19 -1.73 -42.52 -9.08
C GLU A 19 -2.73 -43.05 -10.13
N ASP A 20 -3.84 -43.62 -9.68
CA ASP A 20 -4.92 -44.08 -10.54
C ASP A 20 -5.89 -42.96 -10.99
N GLY A 21 -5.62 -41.72 -10.60
CA GLY A 21 -6.41 -40.54 -10.96
C GLY A 21 -7.61 -40.26 -10.05
N GLU A 22 -7.80 -41.07 -8.97
CA GLU A 22 -8.83 -40.77 -7.98
C GLU A 22 -8.45 -39.52 -7.17
N MET A 23 -9.39 -38.58 -7.05
CA MET A 23 -9.18 -37.30 -6.39
C MET A 23 -10.11 -37.08 -5.21
N ALA A 24 -9.60 -36.46 -4.14
CA ALA A 24 -10.40 -35.97 -3.03
C ALA A 24 -10.08 -34.52 -2.73
N LEU A 25 -11.12 -33.72 -2.48
CA LEU A 25 -11.03 -32.32 -2.07
C LEU A 25 -11.17 -32.20 -0.56
N LEU A 26 -10.31 -31.42 0.05
CA LEU A 26 -10.41 -30.97 1.43
C LEU A 26 -10.38 -29.43 1.44
N THR A 27 -11.36 -28.81 2.08
CA THR A 27 -11.44 -27.35 2.20
C THR A 27 -11.22 -26.91 3.63
N ASN A 28 -10.40 -25.89 3.82
CA ASN A 28 -10.22 -25.22 5.11
C ASN A 28 -10.90 -23.86 5.08
N ARG A 29 -12.24 -23.86 5.24
CA ARG A 29 -13.03 -22.63 5.30
C ARG A 29 -12.96 -22.02 6.67
N THR A 30 -12.65 -20.73 6.76
CA THR A 30 -12.71 -19.96 7.99
C THR A 30 -14.17 -19.60 8.29
N LEU A 31 -14.70 -20.09 9.40
CA LEU A 31 -16.06 -19.76 9.85
C LEU A 31 -16.06 -18.34 10.44
N ASN A 32 -16.66 -17.39 9.74
CA ASN A 32 -16.96 -16.09 10.33
C ASN A 32 -18.19 -16.24 11.24
N TYR A 33 -18.01 -16.01 12.53
CA TYR A 33 -19.09 -16.05 13.52
C TYR A 33 -19.96 -14.79 13.39
N THR A 34 -21.13 -14.94 12.77
CA THR A 34 -22.22 -13.96 12.87
C THR A 34 -23.29 -14.49 13.84
N SER A 35 -23.91 -13.59 14.60
CA SER A 35 -24.79 -13.90 15.72
C SER A 35 -26.21 -14.40 15.37
N ASP A 36 -26.47 -14.76 14.11
CA ASP A 36 -27.80 -15.15 13.65
C ASP A 36 -28.05 -16.66 13.69
N GLN A 37 -29.29 -17.06 13.93
CA GLN A 37 -29.72 -18.48 13.97
C GLN A 37 -29.43 -19.23 12.65
N SER A 38 -29.45 -18.55 11.51
CA SER A 38 -29.03 -19.11 10.22
C SER A 38 -27.55 -19.51 10.19
N ALA A 39 -26.73 -18.90 11.03
CA ALA A 39 -25.31 -19.23 11.17
C ALA A 39 -25.10 -20.59 11.83
N PHE A 40 -26.00 -21.03 12.73
CA PHE A 40 -25.88 -22.31 13.43
C PHE A 40 -26.19 -23.51 12.51
N GLU A 41 -27.19 -23.40 11.64
CA GLU A 41 -27.49 -24.42 10.62
C GLU A 41 -26.38 -24.52 9.58
N ASN A 42 -25.83 -23.38 9.14
CA ASN A 42 -24.66 -23.35 8.26
C ASN A 42 -23.42 -23.97 8.89
N GLN A 43 -23.17 -23.77 10.20
CA GLN A 43 -22.07 -24.42 10.90
C GLN A 43 -22.22 -25.95 10.95
N LYS A 44 -23.44 -26.45 11.13
CA LYS A 44 -23.69 -27.90 11.15
C LYS A 44 -23.44 -28.52 9.79
N ALA A 45 -23.91 -27.85 8.71
CA ALA A 45 -23.69 -28.27 7.33
C ALA A 45 -22.18 -28.29 6.98
N ILE A 46 -21.45 -27.24 7.34
CA ILE A 46 -19.99 -27.16 7.09
C ILE A 46 -19.23 -28.23 7.88
N LYS A 47 -19.60 -28.50 9.12
CA LYS A 47 -18.99 -29.60 9.92
C LYS A 47 -19.26 -30.96 9.31
N GLN A 48 -20.45 -31.19 8.77
CA GLN A 48 -20.79 -32.44 8.09
C GLN A 48 -20.01 -32.58 6.77
N GLU A 49 -19.98 -31.54 5.94
CA GLU A 49 -19.19 -31.51 4.71
C GLU A 49 -17.72 -31.80 4.98
N LYS A 50 -17.15 -31.17 6.02
CA LYS A 50 -15.77 -31.40 6.44
C LYS A 50 -15.52 -32.86 6.84
N ARG A 51 -16.42 -33.49 7.60
CA ARG A 51 -16.30 -34.90 7.95
C ARG A 51 -16.33 -35.82 6.74
N GLU A 52 -17.18 -35.54 5.77
CA GLU A 52 -17.27 -36.32 4.52
C GLU A 52 -15.98 -36.17 3.69
N GLN A 53 -15.44 -34.96 3.58
CA GLN A 53 -14.17 -34.71 2.90
C GLN A 53 -13.02 -35.46 3.58
N TYR A 54 -12.92 -35.39 4.90
CA TYR A 54 -11.93 -36.16 5.68
C TYR A 54 -12.05 -37.68 5.45
N GLY A 55 -13.25 -38.18 5.41
CA GLY A 55 -13.50 -39.60 5.14
C GLY A 55 -12.98 -40.02 3.77
N LYS A 56 -13.20 -39.20 2.72
CA LYS A 56 -12.70 -39.46 1.38
C LYS A 56 -11.16 -39.44 1.31
N VAL A 57 -10.52 -38.47 1.97
CA VAL A 57 -9.04 -38.37 2.01
C VAL A 57 -8.46 -39.58 2.76
N LYS A 58 -9.06 -40.01 3.88
CA LYS A 58 -8.63 -41.23 4.61
C LYS A 58 -8.72 -42.50 3.74
N ILE A 59 -9.76 -42.62 2.92
CA ILE A 59 -9.89 -43.73 1.97
C ILE A 59 -8.73 -43.74 0.99
N LEU A 60 -8.32 -42.58 0.47
CA LEU A 60 -7.17 -42.47 -0.41
C LEU A 60 -5.85 -42.83 0.27
N LEU A 61 -5.74 -42.57 1.59
CA LEU A 61 -4.54 -42.78 2.37
C LEU A 61 -4.49 -44.21 3.01
N GLN A 62 -5.46 -45.08 2.78
CA GLN A 62 -5.59 -46.41 3.43
C GLN A 62 -4.35 -47.29 3.40
N GLN A 63 -3.47 -47.12 2.40
CA GLN A 63 -2.26 -47.90 2.25
C GLN A 63 -1.16 -47.50 3.26
N SER A 64 -1.29 -46.38 3.97
CA SER A 64 -0.39 -45.93 5.03
C SER A 64 -1.17 -45.70 6.30
N GLY A 65 -1.03 -46.61 7.30
CA GLY A 65 -1.66 -46.47 8.60
C GLY A 65 -1.27 -45.20 9.32
N LYS A 66 -0.01 -44.82 9.23
CA LYS A 66 0.51 -43.62 9.84
C LYS A 66 -0.12 -42.35 9.25
N ALA A 67 -0.24 -42.25 7.93
CA ALA A 67 -0.87 -41.11 7.27
C ALA A 67 -2.35 -40.97 7.60
N VAL A 68 -3.06 -42.10 7.82
CA VAL A 68 -4.45 -42.13 8.26
C VAL A 68 -4.60 -41.62 9.70
N ASP A 69 -3.70 -42.04 10.59
CA ASP A 69 -3.71 -41.62 12.00
C ASP A 69 -3.42 -40.13 12.16
N ASP A 70 -2.47 -39.62 11.38
CA ASP A 70 -2.12 -38.20 11.38
C ASP A 70 -3.25 -37.28 10.87
N MET A 71 -4.22 -37.84 10.12
CA MET A 71 -5.42 -37.12 9.67
C MET A 71 -6.51 -36.99 10.73
N ASP A 72 -6.38 -37.63 11.91
CA ASP A 72 -7.40 -37.58 12.97
C ASP A 72 -7.38 -36.31 13.81
N ASP A 73 -6.41 -35.47 13.65
CA ASP A 73 -6.23 -34.25 14.41
C ASP A 73 -7.08 -33.06 13.85
N GLN A 74 -7.67 -32.28 14.76
CA GLN A 74 -8.71 -31.29 14.43
C GLN A 74 -8.25 -30.06 13.65
N GLU A 75 -6.96 -29.76 13.60
CA GLU A 75 -6.40 -28.62 12.86
C GLU A 75 -5.48 -29.07 11.72
N LEU A 76 -5.98 -29.01 10.50
CA LEU A 76 -5.16 -29.25 9.32
C LEU A 76 -4.53 -27.97 8.81
N THR A 77 -3.26 -27.83 9.10
CA THR A 77 -2.42 -26.80 8.48
C THR A 77 -1.79 -27.35 7.18
N LYS A 78 -1.45 -26.48 6.23
CA LYS A 78 -0.71 -26.84 5.01
C LYS A 78 0.51 -27.72 5.32
N LYS A 79 1.31 -27.31 6.32
CA LYS A 79 2.50 -28.05 6.77
C LYS A 79 2.16 -29.47 7.23
N LYS A 80 1.05 -29.65 7.92
CA LYS A 80 0.61 -30.97 8.41
C LYS A 80 0.19 -31.86 7.25
N LEU A 81 -0.57 -31.33 6.29
CA LEU A 81 -0.96 -32.09 5.10
C LEU A 81 0.22 -32.49 4.22
N VAL A 82 1.24 -31.65 4.09
CA VAL A 82 2.48 -31.99 3.42
C VAL A 82 3.19 -33.15 4.14
N ASN A 83 3.20 -33.15 5.48
CA ASN A 83 3.79 -34.25 6.26
C ASN A 83 2.99 -35.55 6.08
N VAL A 84 1.67 -35.51 6.12
CA VAL A 84 0.79 -36.66 5.87
C VAL A 84 1.09 -37.31 4.51
N VAL A 85 1.20 -36.50 3.44
CA VAL A 85 1.55 -37.02 2.11
C VAL A 85 2.98 -37.56 2.06
N ARG A 86 3.91 -36.92 2.76
CA ARG A 86 5.29 -37.43 2.88
C ARG A 86 5.34 -38.77 3.58
N ASP A 87 4.62 -38.93 4.67
CA ASP A 87 4.55 -40.20 5.40
C ASP A 87 3.88 -41.28 4.56
N TYR A 88 2.83 -40.97 3.83
CA TYR A 88 2.24 -41.87 2.84
C TYR A 88 3.26 -42.34 1.79
N HIS A 89 4.04 -41.43 1.21
CA HIS A 89 5.09 -41.78 0.24
C HIS A 89 6.15 -42.69 0.85
N ASN A 90 6.58 -42.39 2.07
CA ASN A 90 7.59 -43.21 2.76
C ASN A 90 7.11 -44.63 3.05
N ASP A 91 5.82 -44.80 3.31
CA ASP A 91 5.22 -46.10 3.65
C ASP A 91 4.90 -46.93 2.38
N VAL A 92 4.49 -46.26 1.28
CA VAL A 92 3.93 -46.95 0.12
C VAL A 92 4.95 -47.06 -1.03
N CYS A 93 5.82 -46.07 -1.21
CA CYS A 93 6.80 -46.10 -2.29
C CYS A 93 8.02 -46.92 -1.87
N THR A 94 8.08 -48.16 -2.36
CA THR A 94 9.20 -49.12 -2.07
C THR A 94 10.36 -49.02 -3.06
N ASP A 95 10.24 -48.18 -4.10
CA ASP A 95 11.20 -48.01 -5.17
C ASP A 95 12.35 -47.04 -4.83
N GLY A 96 12.39 -46.50 -3.62
CA GLY A 96 13.38 -45.51 -3.17
C GLY A 96 13.18 -44.11 -3.77
N SER A 97 12.08 -43.86 -4.43
CA SER A 97 11.74 -42.52 -4.92
C SER A 97 11.54 -41.56 -3.74
N LYS A 98 12.23 -40.41 -3.80
CA LYS A 98 12.08 -39.37 -2.77
C LYS A 98 10.85 -38.54 -3.07
N CYS A 99 10.04 -38.30 -2.03
CA CYS A 99 8.94 -37.36 -2.09
C CYS A 99 9.48 -35.97 -2.50
N VAL A 100 9.08 -35.46 -3.65
CA VAL A 100 9.46 -34.13 -4.12
C VAL A 100 8.36 -33.17 -3.68
N VAL A 101 8.71 -32.26 -2.79
CA VAL A 101 7.80 -31.21 -2.33
C VAL A 101 8.13 -29.95 -3.13
N TYR A 102 7.26 -29.56 -4.03
CA TYR A 102 7.29 -28.25 -4.66
C TYR A 102 6.52 -27.29 -3.75
N GLU A 103 7.17 -26.83 -2.70
CA GLU A 103 6.63 -25.70 -1.97
C GLU A 103 6.89 -24.45 -2.81
N TYR A 104 5.84 -23.84 -3.32
CA TYR A 104 5.89 -22.43 -3.59
C TYR A 104 6.05 -21.78 -2.22
N ASP A 105 7.29 -21.37 -1.91
CA ASP A 105 7.54 -20.54 -0.74
C ASP A 105 6.72 -19.26 -0.98
N GLU A 106 5.48 -19.26 -0.50
CA GLU A 106 4.85 -18.01 -0.16
C GLU A 106 5.81 -17.43 0.88
N LYS A 107 6.75 -16.59 0.40
CA LYS A 107 7.56 -15.75 1.27
C LYS A 107 6.60 -15.28 2.32
N ASN A 108 6.81 -15.69 3.57
CA ASN A 108 6.03 -15.28 4.72
C ASN A 108 5.60 -13.86 4.47
N ASP A 109 4.32 -13.68 4.16
CA ASP A 109 3.74 -12.37 3.98
C ASP A 109 4.04 -11.62 5.27
N ASN A 110 5.09 -10.82 5.24
CA ASN A 110 5.46 -9.95 6.34
C ASN A 110 4.33 -8.94 6.49
N GLY A 111 3.24 -9.38 7.12
CA GLY A 111 2.08 -8.57 7.44
C GLY A 111 1.31 -8.02 6.23
N MET A 112 -0.01 -8.01 6.31
CA MET A 112 -0.84 -7.33 5.30
C MET A 112 -0.64 -5.81 5.31
N VAL A 113 -0.03 -5.25 6.38
CA VAL A 113 0.11 -3.81 6.61
C VAL A 113 1.54 -3.48 7.02
N HIS A 114 2.16 -2.58 6.29
CA HIS A 114 3.49 -2.04 6.57
C HIS A 114 3.39 -0.57 6.97
N PHE A 115 4.10 -0.20 8.02
CA PHE A 115 4.30 1.20 8.38
C PHE A 115 5.45 1.77 7.55
N LYS A 116 5.34 3.02 7.15
CA LYS A 116 6.42 3.71 6.47
C LYS A 116 6.64 5.11 7.01
N ALA A 117 7.90 5.53 7.01
CA ALA A 117 8.31 6.89 7.28
C ALA A 117 9.10 7.42 6.08
N PHE A 118 8.97 8.70 5.79
CA PHE A 118 9.66 9.27 4.64
C PHE A 118 10.08 10.71 4.86
N ALA A 119 11.11 11.08 4.11
CA ALA A 119 11.57 12.46 4.01
C ALA A 119 11.95 12.78 2.56
N GLY A 120 11.80 14.03 2.17
CA GLY A 120 12.08 14.43 0.79
C GLY A 120 12.09 15.93 0.60
N PHE A 121 12.22 16.31 -0.66
CA PHE A 121 12.12 17.68 -1.14
C PHE A 121 10.91 17.80 -2.04
N ALA A 122 10.14 18.86 -1.82
CA ALA A 122 8.99 19.20 -2.64
C ALA A 122 9.17 20.59 -3.25
N TYR A 123 8.91 20.70 -4.55
CA TYR A 123 8.83 21.96 -5.25
C TYR A 123 7.37 22.24 -5.58
N TYR A 124 6.85 23.36 -5.07
CA TYR A 124 5.47 23.79 -5.25
C TYR A 124 5.38 24.96 -6.22
N SER A 125 4.38 24.93 -7.08
CA SER A 125 3.95 26.05 -7.87
C SER A 125 2.46 26.31 -7.61
N LYS A 126 2.09 27.55 -7.33
CA LYS A 126 0.69 27.97 -7.12
C LYS A 126 0.43 29.27 -7.88
N GLU A 127 -0.68 29.33 -8.59
CA GLU A 127 -1.23 30.53 -9.15
C GLU A 127 -2.25 31.13 -8.17
N ILE A 128 -2.08 32.41 -7.79
CA ILE A 128 -3.01 33.13 -6.91
C ILE A 128 -3.65 34.24 -7.74
N THR A 129 -4.95 34.17 -7.98
CA THR A 129 -5.65 35.09 -8.87
C THR A 129 -6.63 36.03 -8.20
N ASP A 130 -7.17 35.67 -7.02
CA ASP A 130 -8.32 36.38 -6.44
C ASP A 130 -7.99 37.31 -5.26
N CYS A 131 -6.76 37.53 -4.91
CA CYS A 131 -6.43 38.44 -3.82
C CYS A 131 -6.28 39.87 -4.34
N GLN A 132 -7.11 40.79 -3.89
CA GLN A 132 -7.04 42.21 -4.27
C GLN A 132 -5.73 42.88 -3.81
N ILE A 133 -5.01 42.29 -2.88
CA ILE A 133 -3.79 42.86 -2.26
C ILE A 133 -2.53 42.27 -2.87
N ILE A 134 -2.59 41.05 -3.43
CA ILE A 134 -1.42 40.35 -3.99
C ILE A 134 -1.50 40.36 -5.49
N PRO A 135 -0.36 40.69 -6.17
CA PRO A 135 -0.33 40.60 -7.64
C PRO A 135 -0.62 39.17 -8.07
N GLN A 136 -1.45 39.00 -9.09
CA GLN A 136 -1.67 37.74 -9.77
C GLN A 136 -0.38 37.18 -10.33
N THR A 137 0.34 36.41 -9.51
CA THR A 137 1.63 35.86 -9.92
C THR A 137 1.75 34.41 -9.51
N ASN A 138 2.45 33.61 -10.31
CA ASN A 138 2.80 32.26 -9.96
C ASN A 138 3.85 32.28 -8.85
N TYR A 139 3.48 31.83 -7.67
CA TYR A 139 4.40 31.63 -6.57
C TYR A 139 4.96 30.22 -6.63
N SER A 140 6.27 30.11 -6.69
CA SER A 140 6.97 28.83 -6.68
C SER A 140 8.04 28.82 -5.61
N GLY A 141 8.27 27.66 -5.03
CA GLY A 141 9.30 27.48 -4.02
C GLY A 141 9.46 26.03 -3.64
N SER A 142 10.53 25.74 -2.90
CA SER A 142 10.80 24.40 -2.40
C SER A 142 10.64 24.35 -0.89
N ALA A 143 10.31 23.16 -0.38
CA ALA A 143 10.24 22.86 1.04
C ALA A 143 10.79 21.47 1.30
N LEU A 144 11.26 21.23 2.52
CA LEU A 144 11.42 19.89 3.05
C LEU A 144 10.05 19.28 3.30
N GLU A 145 9.92 18.00 3.03
CA GLU A 145 8.71 17.24 3.31
C GLU A 145 9.06 16.04 4.19
N ILE A 146 8.34 15.84 5.26
CA ILE A 146 8.45 14.66 6.12
C ILE A 146 7.08 14.03 6.26
N GLY A 147 7.04 12.72 6.45
CA GLY A 147 5.74 12.07 6.59
C GLY A 147 5.81 10.64 7.05
N ILE A 148 4.62 10.11 7.26
CA ILE A 148 4.37 8.72 7.64
C ILE A 148 3.28 8.14 6.74
N GLY A 149 3.17 6.83 6.72
CA GLY A 149 2.12 6.17 5.95
C GLY A 149 1.91 4.72 6.32
N LEU A 150 0.88 4.17 5.70
CA LEU A 150 0.53 2.77 5.74
C LEU A 150 0.55 2.23 4.30
N GLU A 151 1.08 1.05 4.14
CA GLU A 151 1.03 0.30 2.89
C GLU A 151 0.32 -1.03 3.14
N PHE A 152 -0.72 -1.28 2.39
CA PHE A 152 -1.52 -2.50 2.44
C PHE A 152 -1.11 -3.39 1.28
N ASN A 153 -0.51 -4.53 1.58
CA ASN A 153 -0.13 -5.48 0.56
C ASN A 153 -1.37 -6.18 0.00
N LEU A 154 -1.62 -6.05 -1.30
CA LEU A 154 -2.74 -6.64 -2.01
C LEU A 154 -2.29 -7.74 -3.01
N GLU A 155 -1.11 -8.33 -2.81
CA GLU A 155 -0.52 -9.34 -3.71
C GLU A 155 -1.42 -10.56 -3.91
N ARG A 156 -2.27 -10.88 -2.92
CA ARG A 156 -3.28 -11.94 -3.05
C ARG A 156 -4.35 -11.65 -4.10
N LEU A 157 -4.64 -10.38 -4.36
CA LEU A 157 -5.64 -9.94 -5.33
C LEU A 157 -5.00 -9.58 -6.66
N ILE A 158 -3.90 -8.83 -6.60
CA ILE A 158 -3.18 -8.32 -7.76
C ILE A 158 -1.70 -8.48 -7.49
N LYS A 159 -1.03 -9.31 -8.29
CA LYS A 159 0.40 -9.56 -8.15
C LYS A 159 1.22 -8.26 -8.11
N ASP A 160 2.16 -8.15 -7.18
CA ASP A 160 3.07 -7.01 -7.00
C ASP A 160 2.38 -5.65 -6.83
N PHE A 161 1.17 -5.65 -6.26
CA PHE A 161 0.39 -4.44 -6.04
C PHE A 161 0.15 -4.19 -4.56
N SER A 162 0.23 -2.92 -4.16
CA SER A 162 -0.11 -2.46 -2.82
C SER A 162 -0.97 -1.19 -2.90
N ALA A 163 -1.88 -1.03 -1.95
CA ALA A 163 -2.52 0.26 -1.69
C ALA A 163 -1.75 1.03 -0.63
N GLU A 164 -1.75 2.35 -0.70
CA GLU A 164 -1.06 3.18 0.26
C GLU A 164 -1.91 4.35 0.76
N LEU A 165 -1.71 4.69 2.02
CA LEU A 165 -2.21 5.91 2.64
C LEU A 165 -1.01 6.67 3.19
N THR A 166 -0.84 7.95 2.83
CA THR A 166 0.27 8.77 3.31
C THR A 166 -0.20 10.09 3.90
N PHE A 167 0.54 10.53 4.89
CA PHE A 167 0.39 11.81 5.55
C PHE A 167 1.75 12.52 5.49
N ALA A 168 1.82 13.67 4.82
CA ALA A 168 3.02 14.46 4.63
C ALA A 168 2.86 15.88 5.19
N PHE A 169 3.91 16.39 5.77
CA PHE A 169 4.00 17.74 6.30
C PHE A 169 5.19 18.48 5.69
N SER A 170 4.93 19.61 5.06
CA SER A 170 5.94 20.52 4.52
C SER A 170 5.92 21.82 5.32
N PRO A 171 6.82 21.95 6.30
CA PRO A 171 6.92 23.16 7.11
C PRO A 171 7.57 24.30 6.34
N ASN A 172 7.19 25.52 6.69
CA ASN A 172 7.87 26.75 6.28
C ASN A 172 8.11 26.86 4.75
N TYR A 173 7.15 26.38 3.93
CA TYR A 173 7.21 26.68 2.53
C TYR A 173 7.31 28.20 2.34
N LYS A 174 8.32 28.65 1.61
CA LYS A 174 8.59 30.06 1.36
C LYS A 174 8.78 30.28 -0.13
N SER A 175 8.04 31.25 -0.64
CA SER A 175 8.24 31.78 -1.99
C SER A 175 8.45 33.28 -1.93
N THR A 176 9.35 33.78 -2.77
CA THR A 176 9.66 35.21 -2.85
C THR A 176 9.68 35.62 -4.31
N LYS A 177 9.00 36.70 -4.63
CA LYS A 177 8.93 37.25 -6.00
C LYS A 177 8.85 38.77 -6.01
N ASP A 178 9.51 39.36 -6.98
CA ASP A 178 9.33 40.76 -7.29
C ASP A 178 8.17 40.94 -8.27
N ALA A 179 7.18 41.74 -7.91
CA ALA A 179 6.05 42.01 -8.75
C ALA A 179 5.56 43.45 -8.57
N ALA A 180 4.87 43.97 -9.58
CA ALA A 180 4.26 45.28 -9.53
C ALA A 180 3.25 45.43 -8.40
N ASP A 181 3.18 46.58 -7.78
CA ASP A 181 2.14 46.90 -6.81
C ASP A 181 0.75 46.91 -7.51
N PRO A 182 -0.24 46.20 -7.01
CA PRO A 182 -1.58 46.16 -7.60
C PRO A 182 -2.22 47.54 -7.78
N ASN A 183 -1.87 48.50 -6.88
CA ASN A 183 -2.40 49.84 -6.90
C ASN A 183 -1.56 50.81 -7.70
N ASN A 184 -0.32 50.45 -8.03
CA ASN A 184 0.59 51.31 -8.84
C ASN A 184 1.61 50.45 -9.57
N ASN A 185 1.35 50.15 -10.83
CA ASN A 185 2.18 49.30 -11.68
C ASN A 185 3.62 49.84 -11.90
N SER A 186 3.89 51.10 -11.60
CA SER A 186 5.24 51.66 -11.68
C SER A 186 6.12 51.31 -10.48
N ILE A 187 5.52 50.74 -9.43
CA ILE A 187 6.20 50.38 -8.20
C ILE A 187 6.40 48.87 -8.16
N VAL A 188 7.64 48.42 -8.06
CA VAL A 188 7.97 47.00 -7.88
C VAL A 188 8.20 46.75 -6.38
N ARG A 189 7.45 45.80 -5.83
CA ARG A 189 7.59 45.32 -4.45
C ARG A 189 8.13 43.90 -4.45
N LYS A 190 8.88 43.57 -3.42
CA LYS A 190 9.29 42.21 -3.11
C LYS A 190 8.19 41.56 -2.24
N TRP A 191 7.55 40.56 -2.77
CA TRP A 191 6.53 39.80 -2.07
C TRP A 191 7.12 38.51 -1.54
N THR A 192 6.92 38.21 -0.29
CA THR A 192 7.31 36.95 0.35
C THR A 192 6.07 36.29 0.92
N TYR A 193 5.92 35.03 0.62
CA TYR A 193 4.80 34.20 1.01
C TYR A 193 5.30 32.98 1.78
N LYS A 194 4.79 32.74 2.98
CA LYS A 194 5.12 31.59 3.82
C LYS A 194 3.87 30.86 4.23
N ARG A 195 3.94 29.54 4.36
CA ARG A 195 2.86 28.68 4.82
C ARG A 195 3.36 27.30 5.22
N ASN A 196 2.54 26.55 5.97
CA ASN A 196 2.72 25.12 6.19
C ASN A 196 1.75 24.35 5.30
N ILE A 197 2.15 23.18 4.81
CA ILE A 197 1.32 22.38 3.92
C ILE A 197 1.21 20.98 4.52
N LEU A 198 -0.03 20.53 4.73
CA LEU A 198 -0.38 19.15 5.05
C LEU A 198 -0.92 18.46 3.81
N THR A 199 -0.39 17.29 3.47
CA THR A 199 -0.86 16.51 2.32
C THR A 199 -1.27 15.12 2.78
N PHE A 200 -2.50 14.72 2.47
CA PHE A 200 -3.00 13.36 2.60
C PHE A 200 -3.08 12.75 1.21
N SER A 201 -2.58 11.53 1.03
CA SER A 201 -2.68 10.84 -0.26
C SER A 201 -3.17 9.41 -0.06
N LEU A 202 -4.03 8.98 -0.97
CA LEU A 202 -4.50 7.60 -1.10
C LEU A 202 -4.18 7.13 -2.51
N GLY A 203 -3.47 6.03 -2.65
CA GLY A 203 -3.04 5.56 -3.96
C GLY A 203 -2.74 4.08 -4.02
N GLY A 204 -2.22 3.68 -5.18
CA GLY A 204 -1.71 2.35 -5.46
C GLY A 204 -0.26 2.39 -5.92
N ILE A 205 0.46 1.31 -5.64
CA ILE A 205 1.83 1.08 -6.04
C ILE A 205 1.87 -0.24 -6.80
N LYS A 206 2.44 -0.22 -8.00
CA LYS A 206 2.76 -1.41 -8.79
C LYS A 206 4.27 -1.56 -8.88
N ARG A 207 4.77 -2.71 -8.42
CA ARG A 207 6.18 -3.08 -8.53
C ARG A 207 6.40 -3.94 -9.77
N PHE A 208 7.63 -3.91 -10.30
CA PHE A 208 8.00 -4.66 -11.51
C PHE A 208 9.29 -5.44 -11.27
N GLY A 209 9.30 -6.71 -11.73
CA GLY A 209 10.47 -7.59 -11.65
C GLY A 209 10.70 -8.19 -10.26
N ASN A 210 11.54 -9.23 -10.23
CA ASN A 210 11.87 -10.01 -9.02
C ASN A 210 13.32 -9.80 -8.57
N GLY A 211 13.97 -8.74 -9.05
CA GLY A 211 15.37 -8.44 -8.72
C GLY A 211 15.55 -7.77 -7.35
N LYS A 212 16.81 -7.57 -6.94
CA LYS A 212 17.14 -6.81 -5.72
C LYS A 212 16.67 -5.36 -5.79
N ILE A 213 16.63 -4.78 -6.98
CA ILE A 213 16.07 -3.46 -7.23
C ILE A 213 14.80 -3.67 -8.04
N GLN A 214 13.68 -3.22 -7.51
CA GLN A 214 12.37 -3.33 -8.15
C GLN A 214 11.89 -1.95 -8.59
N PRO A 215 11.85 -1.67 -9.88
CA PRO A 215 11.19 -0.47 -10.39
C PRO A 215 9.72 -0.46 -9.97
N LEU A 216 9.18 0.74 -9.75
CA LEU A 216 7.79 0.89 -9.37
C LEU A 216 7.16 2.13 -10.03
N VAL A 217 5.85 2.07 -10.16
CA VAL A 217 5.01 3.22 -10.43
C VAL A 217 3.98 3.36 -9.32
N ARG A 218 3.57 4.58 -9.05
CA ARG A 218 2.55 4.89 -8.05
C ARG A 218 1.61 5.98 -8.56
N GLY A 219 0.40 6.01 -8.03
CA GLY A 219 -0.56 7.04 -8.40
C GLY A 219 -1.82 6.95 -7.58
N GLY A 220 -2.54 8.05 -7.52
CA GLY A 220 -3.74 8.13 -6.71
C GLY A 220 -4.31 9.55 -6.61
N ALA A 221 -5.06 9.78 -5.55
CA ALA A 221 -5.64 11.06 -5.22
C ALA A 221 -5.00 11.66 -3.98
N PHE A 222 -5.02 12.99 -3.88
CA PHE A 222 -4.53 13.69 -2.72
C PHE A 222 -5.42 14.87 -2.31
N VAL A 223 -5.28 15.25 -1.05
CA VAL A 223 -5.80 16.49 -0.48
C VAL A 223 -4.63 17.23 0.15
N ALA A 224 -4.39 18.46 -0.26
CA ALA A 224 -3.41 19.34 0.38
C ALA A 224 -4.14 20.46 1.11
N MET A 225 -3.76 20.68 2.36
CA MET A 225 -4.30 21.73 3.22
C MET A 225 -3.19 22.73 3.52
N HIS A 226 -3.45 23.99 3.27
CA HIS A 226 -2.54 25.06 3.61
C HIS A 226 -2.94 25.66 4.95
N LEU A 227 -2.00 25.65 5.89
CA LEU A 227 -2.22 26.10 7.27
C LEU A 227 -1.36 27.33 7.54
N GLY A 228 -2.00 28.40 7.99
CA GLY A 228 -1.38 29.66 8.29
C GLY A 228 -0.72 30.28 7.05
N MET A 229 -0.94 31.53 6.82
CA MET A 229 -0.38 32.24 5.67
C MET A 229 0.21 33.55 6.17
N GLU A 230 1.51 33.74 5.95
CA GLU A 230 2.21 34.98 6.25
C GLU A 230 2.62 35.60 4.92
N GLU A 231 2.17 36.82 4.68
CA GLU A 231 2.55 37.62 3.54
C GLU A 231 3.33 38.84 3.96
N THR A 232 4.48 39.04 3.32
CA THR A 232 5.29 40.22 3.56
C THR A 232 5.50 40.95 2.25
N SER A 233 5.13 42.22 2.18
CA SER A 233 5.43 43.10 1.08
C SER A 233 6.52 44.09 1.49
N GLN A 234 7.57 44.22 0.69
CA GLN A 234 8.66 45.15 0.94
C GLN A 234 8.94 46.01 -0.29
N LEU A 235 8.85 47.31 -0.11
CA LEU A 235 9.37 48.29 -1.05
C LEU A 235 10.85 48.50 -0.79
N ARG A 236 11.68 48.67 -1.84
CA ARG A 236 13.15 48.70 -1.73
C ARG A 236 13.72 49.61 -0.63
N THR A 237 13.00 50.67 -0.26
CA THR A 237 13.47 51.73 0.68
C THR A 237 12.65 51.81 1.97
N TYR A 238 11.62 51.01 2.13
CA TYR A 238 10.72 51.10 3.27
C TYR A 238 10.73 49.80 4.10
N ALA A 239 10.30 49.89 5.36
CA ALA A 239 10.15 48.74 6.22
C ALA A 239 9.13 47.75 5.60
N PRO A 240 9.38 46.43 5.76
CA PRO A 240 8.42 45.44 5.27
C PRO A 240 7.09 45.56 6.02
N VAL A 241 5.99 45.41 5.29
CA VAL A 241 4.64 45.32 5.84
C VAL A 241 4.25 43.85 5.80
N THR A 242 3.96 43.29 6.95
CA THR A 242 3.56 41.87 7.10
C THR A 242 2.06 41.82 7.38
N HIS A 243 1.37 41.00 6.62
CA HIS A 243 -0.02 40.60 6.84
C HIS A 243 -0.02 39.15 7.29
N ASP A 244 -0.55 38.89 8.46
CA ASP A 244 -0.72 37.56 9.02
C ASP A 244 -2.17 37.11 8.77
N TRP A 245 -2.32 36.02 8.04
CA TRP A 245 -3.58 35.35 7.74
C TRP A 245 -3.59 33.99 8.43
N SER A 246 -3.31 33.95 9.75
CA SER A 246 -3.22 32.72 10.53
C SER A 246 -4.47 31.83 10.40
N ASP A 247 -5.64 32.43 10.19
CA ASP A 247 -6.92 31.75 10.02
C ASP A 247 -7.21 31.36 8.56
N ALA A 248 -6.35 31.74 7.62
CA ALA A 248 -6.54 31.39 6.23
C ALA A 248 -6.31 29.89 6.00
N PHE A 249 -7.35 29.23 5.53
CA PHE A 249 -7.33 27.81 5.24
C PHE A 249 -7.75 27.58 3.79
N SER A 250 -6.85 26.98 3.00
CA SER A 250 -7.17 26.59 1.63
C SER A 250 -6.95 25.09 1.41
N ARG A 251 -7.81 24.48 0.59
CA ARG A 251 -7.77 23.06 0.26
C ARG A 251 -7.55 22.87 -1.22
N HIS A 252 -6.72 21.91 -1.58
CA HIS A 252 -6.52 21.47 -2.95
C HIS A 252 -6.77 19.98 -3.03
N PHE A 253 -7.59 19.57 -3.98
CA PHE A 253 -7.83 18.16 -4.31
C PHE A 253 -7.20 17.87 -5.65
N GLY A 254 -6.63 16.71 -5.84
CA GLY A 254 -6.00 16.36 -7.09
C GLY A 254 -5.57 14.92 -7.21
N ILE A 255 -4.81 14.69 -8.26
CA ILE A 255 -4.20 13.39 -8.56
C ILE A 255 -2.69 13.51 -8.46
N PHE A 256 -2.04 12.39 -8.14
CA PHE A 256 -0.60 12.27 -8.21
C PHE A 256 -0.20 11.05 -9.03
N LEU A 257 0.97 11.15 -9.64
CA LEU A 257 1.66 10.07 -10.35
C LEU A 257 3.13 10.12 -9.97
N GLY A 258 3.75 8.96 -9.85
CA GLY A 258 5.15 8.86 -9.50
C GLY A 258 5.80 7.60 -10.04
N ALA A 259 7.11 7.63 -10.08
CA ALA A 259 7.94 6.49 -10.45
C ALA A 259 9.19 6.45 -9.57
N GLY A 260 9.70 5.25 -9.33
CA GLY A 260 10.84 5.07 -8.47
C GLY A 260 11.38 3.65 -8.48
N ALA A 261 12.13 3.34 -7.44
CA ALA A 261 12.67 2.00 -7.22
C ALA A 261 12.64 1.66 -5.73
N GLN A 262 12.41 0.40 -5.45
CA GLN A 262 12.47 -0.21 -4.11
C GLN A 262 13.63 -1.17 -4.04
N MET A 263 14.32 -1.20 -2.90
CA MET A 263 15.40 -2.15 -2.62
C MET A 263 15.29 -2.69 -1.19
N PRO A 264 15.62 -3.97 -0.95
CA PRO A 264 15.66 -4.54 0.39
C PRO A 264 16.87 -4.01 1.17
N VAL A 265 16.65 -3.70 2.44
CA VAL A 265 17.69 -3.31 3.40
C VAL A 265 17.51 -4.14 4.68
N GLY A 266 18.23 -5.25 4.78
CA GLY A 266 18.04 -6.23 5.86
C GLY A 266 16.67 -6.90 5.78
N LYS A 267 15.83 -6.71 6.81
CA LYS A 267 14.44 -7.23 6.86
C LYS A 267 13.41 -6.21 6.36
N HIS A 268 13.84 -5.02 5.99
CA HIS A 268 13.01 -3.89 5.61
C HIS A 268 13.23 -3.51 4.16
N TYR A 269 12.48 -2.53 3.68
CA TYR A 269 12.64 -1.99 2.35
C TYR A 269 12.91 -0.49 2.40
N THR A 270 13.73 -0.03 1.49
CA THR A 270 13.91 1.40 1.21
C THR A 270 13.43 1.68 -0.19
N ARG A 271 12.78 2.82 -0.37
CA ARG A 271 12.22 3.25 -1.64
C ARG A 271 12.65 4.69 -1.92
N VAL A 272 13.01 4.97 -3.17
CA VAL A 272 13.23 6.32 -3.66
C VAL A 272 12.34 6.53 -4.87
N HIS A 273 11.58 7.63 -4.86
CA HIS A 273 10.65 7.93 -5.96
C HIS A 273 10.55 9.44 -6.20
N ALA A 274 10.22 9.78 -7.45
CA ALA A 274 9.82 11.11 -7.85
C ALA A 274 8.33 11.13 -8.16
N ASP A 275 7.63 12.14 -7.67
CA ASP A 275 6.18 12.29 -7.80
C ASP A 275 5.82 13.62 -8.40
N TRP A 276 4.75 13.61 -9.17
CA TRP A 276 4.07 14.77 -9.67
C TRP A 276 2.65 14.82 -9.14
N TYR A 277 2.28 15.93 -8.53
CA TYR A 277 0.94 16.20 -7.99
C TYR A 277 0.33 17.36 -8.76
N ASN A 278 -0.93 17.24 -9.14
CA ASN A 278 -1.67 18.31 -9.80
C ASN A 278 -3.06 18.42 -9.22
N SER A 279 -3.42 19.61 -8.73
CA SER A 279 -4.76 19.83 -8.19
C SER A 279 -5.77 20.03 -9.33
N ILE A 280 -6.96 19.47 -9.09
CA ILE A 280 -8.13 19.63 -9.96
C ILE A 280 -8.95 20.79 -9.40
N GLY A 281 -9.11 21.87 -10.18
CA GLY A 281 -9.82 23.06 -9.75
C GLY A 281 -9.87 24.14 -10.81
N SER A 282 -10.41 25.31 -10.48
CA SER A 282 -10.37 26.48 -11.37
C SER A 282 -8.93 26.89 -11.64
N LYS A 283 -8.62 27.42 -12.79
CA LYS A 283 -7.27 27.94 -13.13
C LYS A 283 -6.74 28.91 -12.07
N GLN A 284 -7.64 29.51 -11.33
CA GLN A 284 -7.37 30.49 -10.27
C GLN A 284 -6.87 29.85 -8.96
N ASN A 285 -6.94 28.52 -8.80
CA ASN A 285 -6.59 27.86 -7.56
C ASN A 285 -5.88 26.52 -7.81
N GLN A 286 -5.03 26.45 -8.82
CA GLN A 286 -4.23 25.28 -9.14
C GLN A 286 -2.96 25.21 -8.30
N MET A 287 -2.62 24.00 -7.87
CA MET A 287 -1.36 23.69 -7.22
C MET A 287 -0.71 22.54 -7.98
N THR A 288 0.53 22.75 -8.37
CA THR A 288 1.40 21.68 -8.90
C THR A 288 2.55 21.48 -7.92
N LYS A 289 2.84 20.22 -7.60
CA LYS A 289 3.96 19.83 -6.73
C LYS A 289 4.79 18.76 -7.45
N TRP A 290 6.10 18.91 -7.39
CA TRP A 290 7.08 17.89 -7.76
C TRP A 290 7.81 17.47 -6.49
N GLY A 291 7.89 16.19 -6.22
CA GLY A 291 8.54 15.64 -5.04
C GLY A 291 9.65 14.66 -5.40
N LEU A 292 10.72 14.66 -4.62
CA LEU A 292 11.71 13.59 -4.57
C LEU A 292 11.77 13.08 -3.16
N THR A 293 11.41 11.82 -2.94
CA THR A 293 11.17 11.25 -1.61
C THR A 293 11.96 9.97 -1.43
N ALA A 294 12.55 9.82 -0.24
CA ALA A 294 13.10 8.57 0.25
C ALA A 294 12.21 8.05 1.38
N GLU A 295 11.76 6.79 1.26
CA GLU A 295 10.90 6.10 2.21
C GLU A 295 11.64 4.93 2.85
N PHE A 296 11.35 4.68 4.12
CA PHE A 296 11.74 3.49 4.86
C PHE A 296 10.47 2.74 5.27
N ILE A 297 10.38 1.47 4.91
CA ILE A 297 9.21 0.60 5.10
C ILE A 297 9.58 -0.44 6.14
N LEU A 298 8.82 -0.45 7.26
CA LEU A 298 9.00 -1.29 8.43
C LEU A 298 8.25 -2.62 8.34
#